data_18b76a5377617edb7b00c52bd22ad3ae
#
_entry.id   18b76a5377617edb7b00c52bd22ad3ae
#
_cell.length_a   1.000
_cell.length_b   1.000
_cell.length_c   1.000
_cell.angle_alpha   90.00
_cell.angle_beta   90.00
_cell.angle_gamma   90.00
#
_symmetry.space_group_name_H-M   'P 1'
#
loop_
_entity.id
_entity.type
_entity.pdbx_description
1 polymer ?
#
loop_
_entity_poly.entity_id
_entity_poly.type
_entity_poly.pdbx_seq_one_letter_code
_entity_poly.pdbx_strand_id
1 'polypeptide(L)'
;MRDYEITTWIYRHITSWVDCRTDDQSYYNMKNNGFYTGKRIKARGLNIDINYQRYNVLDNIIYRYDPRSHVFHAINWNELEYLMTWLKYNKSIYKREYAVIKRKFRAIKGVMRMTRENTTNAVEEALLEKAWQNA
;
A
#
# COMPACT_ATOMS: atom_id res chain seq x y z
N MET A 1 -2.17 16.57 -5.44
CA MET A 1 -1.29 15.43 -5.75
C MET A 1 -2.09 14.28 -6.31
N ARG A 2 -1.57 13.62 -7.33
CA ARG A 2 -2.25 12.46 -7.90
C ARG A 2 -2.06 11.22 -7.04
N ASP A 3 -3.04 10.33 -7.06
CA ASP A 3 -3.04 9.14 -6.21
C ASP A 3 -1.82 8.25 -6.45
N TYR A 4 -1.36 8.13 -7.71
CA TYR A 4 -0.23 7.28 -8.02
C TYR A 4 1.08 7.80 -7.40
N GLU A 5 1.24 9.11 -7.27
CA GLU A 5 2.43 9.71 -6.65
C GLU A 5 2.50 9.33 -5.17
N ILE A 6 1.36 9.41 -4.48
CA ILE A 6 1.27 9.04 -3.07
C ILE A 6 1.52 7.55 -2.89
N THR A 7 0.88 6.73 -3.72
CA THR A 7 1.04 5.27 -3.68
C THR A 7 2.50 4.88 -3.90
N THR A 8 3.16 5.46 -4.92
CA THR A 8 4.56 5.20 -5.21
C THR A 8 5.44 5.58 -4.02
N TRP A 9 5.19 6.74 -3.43
CA TRP A 9 5.94 7.21 -2.28
C TRP A 9 5.83 6.24 -1.10
N ILE A 10 4.61 5.78 -0.78
CA ILE A 10 4.39 4.85 0.33
C ILE A 10 5.16 3.55 0.14
N TYR A 11 5.03 2.94 -1.03
CA TYR A 11 5.68 1.66 -1.27
C TYR A 11 7.20 1.74 -1.33
N ARG A 12 7.75 2.92 -1.58
CA ARG A 12 9.20 3.10 -1.64
C ARG A 12 9.82 3.52 -0.32
N HIS A 13 9.12 4.32 0.49
CA HIS A 13 9.77 5.05 1.58
C HIS A 13 9.18 4.81 2.95
N ILE A 14 7.89 4.61 3.07
CA ILE A 14 7.25 4.59 4.38
C ILE A 14 6.10 3.61 4.44
N THR A 15 5.86 3.10 5.63
CA THR A 15 4.66 2.33 5.95
C THR A 15 3.72 3.22 6.76
N SER A 16 2.57 3.54 6.21
CA SER A 16 1.52 4.27 6.91
C SER A 16 0.71 3.30 7.76
N TRP A 17 0.23 3.78 8.90
CA TRP A 17 -0.63 2.98 9.76
C TRP A 17 -1.92 3.72 10.07
N VAL A 18 -3.00 2.97 10.27
CA VAL A 18 -4.35 3.50 10.55
C VAL A 18 -4.95 2.72 11.70
N ASP A 19 -5.37 3.42 12.74
CA ASP A 19 -6.06 2.79 13.87
C ASP A 19 -7.47 2.39 13.45
N CYS A 20 -7.77 1.09 13.50
CA CYS A 20 -9.06 0.59 13.08
C CYS A 20 -10.16 0.77 14.13
N ARG A 21 -9.85 1.19 15.34
CA ARG A 21 -10.83 1.43 16.41
C ARG A 21 -11.56 2.76 16.26
N THR A 22 -10.98 3.67 15.48
CA THR A 22 -11.53 5.01 15.26
C THR A 22 -11.72 5.26 13.78
N ASP A 23 -12.46 6.30 13.44
CA ASP A 23 -12.61 6.77 12.06
C ASP A 23 -11.51 7.74 11.67
N ASP A 24 -10.67 8.12 12.62
CA ASP A 24 -9.60 9.08 12.39
C ASP A 24 -8.40 8.42 11.70
N GLN A 25 -7.72 9.20 10.89
CA GLN A 25 -6.47 8.79 10.27
C GLN A 25 -5.34 8.87 11.28
N SER A 26 -4.38 7.95 11.17
CA SER A 26 -3.14 8.03 11.92
C SER A 26 -2.31 9.23 11.48
N TYR A 27 -1.33 9.59 12.28
CA TYR A 27 -0.40 10.66 11.96
C TYR A 27 0.24 10.49 10.58
N TYR A 28 0.75 9.30 10.30
CA TYR A 28 1.37 9.02 9.00
C TYR A 28 0.36 9.09 7.86
N ASN A 29 -0.83 8.59 8.11
CA ASN A 29 -1.90 8.60 7.13
C ASN A 29 -2.34 10.03 6.80
N MET A 30 -2.42 10.87 7.80
CA MET A 30 -2.72 12.29 7.63
C MET A 30 -1.64 13.00 6.83
N LYS A 31 -0.38 12.71 7.10
CA LYS A 31 0.74 13.27 6.35
C LYS A 31 0.76 12.84 4.89
N ASN A 32 0.24 11.67 4.59
CA ASN A 32 0.15 11.18 3.22
C ASN A 32 -1.15 11.59 2.53
N ASN A 33 -1.93 12.41 3.18
CA ASN A 33 -3.06 13.14 2.63
C ASN A 33 -4.05 12.29 1.83
N GLY A 34 -5.10 11.91 2.47
CA GLY A 34 -6.20 11.28 1.78
C GLY A 34 -6.19 9.77 1.78
N PHE A 35 -5.34 9.14 2.57
CA PHE A 35 -5.50 7.72 2.80
C PHE A 35 -6.71 7.47 3.66
N TYR A 36 -7.23 6.27 3.54
CA TYR A 36 -8.52 5.93 4.08
C TYR A 36 -8.48 5.74 5.59
N THR A 37 -9.61 6.02 6.26
CA THR A 37 -9.80 5.69 7.67
C THR A 37 -9.91 4.18 7.85
N GLY A 38 -9.68 3.69 9.06
CA GLY A 38 -9.84 2.28 9.39
C GLY A 38 -11.23 1.76 9.07
N LYS A 39 -12.26 2.55 9.31
CA LYS A 39 -13.64 2.21 8.98
C LYS A 39 -13.82 1.96 7.47
N ARG A 40 -13.26 2.83 6.64
CA ARG A 40 -13.36 2.70 5.19
C ARG A 40 -12.60 1.49 4.67
N ILE A 41 -11.40 1.24 5.22
CA ILE A 41 -10.60 0.07 4.86
C ILE A 41 -11.37 -1.21 5.17
N LYS A 42 -11.99 -1.31 6.34
CA LYS A 42 -12.80 -2.47 6.70
C LYS A 42 -14.03 -2.63 5.81
N ALA A 43 -14.71 -1.53 5.50
CA ALA A 43 -15.97 -1.57 4.76
C ALA A 43 -15.77 -1.82 3.26
N ARG A 44 -14.71 -1.28 2.68
CA ARG A 44 -14.52 -1.30 1.22
C ARG A 44 -13.27 -2.07 0.77
N GLY A 45 -12.35 -2.35 1.66
CA GLY A 45 -11.16 -3.09 1.32
C GLY A 45 -11.46 -4.55 1.00
N LEU A 46 -10.86 -5.08 -0.04
CA LEU A 46 -10.93 -6.50 -0.34
C LEU A 46 -10.10 -7.27 0.69
N ASN A 47 -10.76 -8.16 1.43
CA ASN A 47 -10.10 -8.97 2.44
C ASN A 47 -9.38 -10.15 1.81
N ILE A 48 -8.10 -10.31 2.13
CA ILE A 48 -7.27 -11.42 1.67
C ILE A 48 -6.57 -12.04 2.87
N ASP A 49 -6.85 -13.31 3.12
CA ASP A 49 -6.22 -14.07 4.21
C ASP A 49 -5.16 -15.00 3.62
N ILE A 50 -3.91 -14.83 4.05
CA ILE A 50 -2.77 -15.59 3.56
C ILE A 50 -1.90 -15.98 4.75
N ASN A 51 -1.70 -17.27 4.98
CA ASN A 51 -0.77 -17.78 5.99
C ASN A 51 -0.94 -17.09 7.36
N TYR A 52 -2.16 -17.09 7.88
CA TYR A 52 -2.54 -16.49 9.17
C TYR A 52 -2.38 -14.97 9.23
N GLN A 53 -2.12 -14.34 8.09
CA GLN A 53 -2.05 -12.88 7.96
C GLN A 53 -3.26 -12.37 7.21
N ARG A 54 -3.80 -11.24 7.67
CA ARG A 54 -4.92 -10.59 7.01
C ARG A 54 -4.45 -9.35 6.29
N TYR A 55 -4.79 -9.26 5.01
CA TYR A 55 -4.55 -8.08 4.19
C TYR A 55 -5.87 -7.51 3.71
N ASN A 56 -5.94 -6.18 3.62
CA ASN A 56 -7.06 -5.50 3.01
C ASN A 56 -6.54 -4.65 1.86
N VAL A 57 -7.06 -4.90 0.66
CA VAL A 57 -6.66 -4.17 -0.55
C VAL A 57 -7.73 -3.16 -0.87
N LEU A 58 -7.37 -1.88 -0.88
CA LEU A 58 -8.26 -0.80 -1.26
C LEU A 58 -7.55 0.06 -2.28
N ASP A 59 -8.15 0.17 -3.46
CA ASP A 59 -7.53 0.81 -4.62
C ASP A 59 -6.15 0.22 -4.91
N ASN A 60 -5.09 1.02 -4.90
CA ASN A 60 -3.74 0.55 -5.17
C ASN A 60 -2.89 0.41 -3.90
N ILE A 61 -3.52 0.30 -2.74
CA ILE A 61 -2.82 0.19 -1.48
C ILE A 61 -3.20 -1.13 -0.81
N ILE A 62 -2.19 -1.82 -0.34
CA ILE A 62 -2.35 -3.07 0.39
C ILE A 62 -2.02 -2.80 1.85
N TYR A 63 -2.98 -3.09 2.72
CA TYR A 63 -2.82 -2.92 4.17
C TYR A 63 -2.71 -4.28 4.83
N ARG A 64 -1.81 -4.41 5.80
CA ARG A 64 -1.71 -5.58 6.66
C ARG A 64 -2.33 -5.26 8.01
N TYR A 65 -3.24 -6.10 8.45
CA TYR A 65 -3.92 -5.92 9.73
C TYR A 65 -3.10 -6.50 10.87
N ASP A 66 -2.90 -5.71 11.91
CA ASP A 66 -2.30 -6.17 13.17
C ASP A 66 -3.41 -6.31 14.22
N PRO A 67 -3.79 -7.55 14.59
CA PRO A 67 -4.88 -7.76 15.55
C PRO A 67 -4.53 -7.34 16.98
N ARG A 68 -3.25 -7.26 17.31
CA ARG A 68 -2.82 -6.87 18.67
C ARG A 68 -3.00 -5.39 18.93
N SER A 69 -2.61 -4.57 17.97
CA SER A 69 -2.69 -3.11 18.08
C SER A 69 -3.95 -2.53 17.44
N HIS A 70 -4.75 -3.33 16.75
CA HIS A 70 -5.90 -2.88 15.96
C HIS A 70 -5.50 -1.82 14.93
N VAL A 71 -4.43 -2.08 14.20
CA VAL A 71 -3.89 -1.14 13.22
C VAL A 71 -3.78 -1.81 11.87
N PHE A 72 -4.14 -1.07 10.82
CA PHE A 72 -3.80 -1.40 9.45
C PHE A 72 -2.48 -0.72 9.09
N HIS A 73 -1.51 -1.49 8.61
CA HIS A 73 -0.25 -0.96 8.08
C HIS A 73 -0.27 -1.02 6.57
N ALA A 74 -0.07 0.10 5.91
CA ALA A 74 0.21 0.10 4.48
C ALA A 74 1.57 -0.55 4.30
N ILE A 75 1.63 -1.65 3.56
CA ILE A 75 2.89 -2.39 3.39
C ILE A 75 3.86 -1.57 2.52
N ASN A 76 5.15 -1.70 2.79
CA ASN A 76 6.18 -1.07 1.97
C ASN A 76 6.51 -1.91 0.75
N TRP A 77 7.38 -1.39 -0.13
CA TRP A 77 7.76 -2.08 -1.35
C TRP A 77 8.42 -3.43 -1.08
N ASN A 78 9.30 -3.50 -0.10
CA ASN A 78 10.00 -4.74 0.25
C ASN A 78 9.03 -5.82 0.72
N GLU A 79 8.07 -5.44 1.55
CA GLU A 79 7.03 -6.36 2.01
C GLU A 79 6.14 -6.83 0.85
N LEU A 80 5.82 -5.94 -0.08
CA LEU A 80 5.04 -6.27 -1.26
C LEU A 80 5.79 -7.26 -2.16
N GLU A 81 7.08 -7.05 -2.39
CA GLU A 81 7.90 -7.98 -3.17
C GLU A 81 7.97 -9.36 -2.49
N TYR A 82 8.16 -9.38 -1.17
CA TYR A 82 8.16 -10.63 -0.41
C TYR A 82 6.83 -11.36 -0.53
N LEU A 83 5.72 -10.64 -0.37
CA LEU A 83 4.37 -11.19 -0.48
C LEU A 83 4.14 -11.78 -1.87
N MET A 84 4.55 -11.05 -2.91
CA MET A 84 4.41 -11.51 -4.30
C MET A 84 5.21 -12.79 -4.56
N THR A 85 6.44 -12.86 -4.07
CA THR A 85 7.30 -14.03 -4.20
C THR A 85 6.69 -15.23 -3.48
N TRP A 86 6.24 -15.02 -2.25
CA TRP A 86 5.61 -16.09 -1.47
C TRP A 86 4.36 -16.64 -2.17
N LEU A 87 3.50 -15.77 -2.66
CA LEU A 87 2.29 -16.15 -3.39
C LEU A 87 2.61 -16.89 -4.69
N LYS A 88 3.66 -16.50 -5.38
CA LYS A 88 4.10 -17.18 -6.61
C LYS A 88 4.42 -18.65 -6.34
N TYR A 89 5.09 -18.95 -5.23
CA TYR A 89 5.41 -20.31 -4.85
C TYR A 89 4.20 -21.10 -4.30
N ASN A 90 3.16 -20.41 -3.86
CA ASN A 90 1.96 -21.01 -3.28
C ASN A 90 0.71 -20.76 -4.12
N LYS A 91 0.86 -20.43 -5.39
CA LYS A 91 -0.25 -20.03 -6.26
C LYS A 91 -1.29 -21.12 -6.49
N SER A 92 -0.92 -22.39 -6.33
CA SER A 92 -1.87 -23.50 -6.45
C SER A 92 -2.91 -23.51 -5.34
N ILE A 93 -2.53 -23.03 -4.16
CA ILE A 93 -3.40 -22.93 -2.99
C ILE A 93 -4.12 -21.58 -2.95
N TYR A 94 -3.42 -20.51 -3.31
CA TYR A 94 -3.91 -19.14 -3.21
C TYR A 94 -4.09 -18.49 -4.58
N LYS A 95 -4.82 -19.15 -5.48
CA LYS A 95 -5.00 -18.69 -6.88
C LYS A 95 -5.60 -17.29 -6.97
N ARG A 96 -6.68 -17.04 -6.22
CA ARG A 96 -7.38 -15.76 -6.23
C ARG A 96 -6.50 -14.66 -5.65
N GLU A 97 -5.89 -14.92 -4.53
CA GLU A 97 -5.04 -13.98 -3.82
C GLU A 97 -3.82 -13.62 -4.68
N TYR A 98 -3.22 -14.63 -5.28
CA TYR A 98 -2.11 -14.43 -6.22
C TYR A 98 -2.51 -13.52 -7.38
N ALA A 99 -3.66 -13.77 -7.99
CA ALA A 99 -4.13 -12.96 -9.13
C ALA A 99 -4.34 -11.50 -8.75
N VAL A 100 -4.96 -11.25 -7.59
CA VAL A 100 -5.23 -9.89 -7.11
C VAL A 100 -3.92 -9.15 -6.81
N ILE A 101 -3.04 -9.77 -6.02
CA ILE A 101 -1.78 -9.14 -5.60
C ILE A 101 -0.86 -8.94 -6.81
N LYS A 102 -0.78 -9.90 -7.73
CA LYS A 102 0.00 -9.77 -8.96
C LYS A 102 -0.44 -8.56 -9.79
N ARG A 103 -1.74 -8.35 -9.91
CA ARG A 103 -2.28 -7.20 -10.65
C ARG A 103 -1.86 -5.89 -10.00
N LYS A 104 -1.97 -5.79 -8.69
CA LYS A 104 -1.56 -4.60 -7.94
C LYS A 104 -0.05 -4.38 -8.03
N PHE A 105 0.73 -5.43 -7.86
CA PHE A 105 2.19 -5.38 -7.99
C PHE A 105 2.61 -4.84 -9.35
N ARG A 106 2.02 -5.35 -10.42
CA ARG A 106 2.33 -4.90 -11.78
C ARG A 106 1.97 -3.44 -12.00
N ALA A 107 0.82 -3.00 -11.50
CA ALA A 107 0.38 -1.63 -11.65
C ALA A 107 1.34 -0.67 -10.92
N ILE A 108 1.70 -0.99 -9.69
CA ILE A 108 2.60 -0.17 -8.89
C ILE A 108 4.01 -0.15 -9.49
N LYS A 109 4.50 -1.30 -9.91
CA LYS A 109 5.82 -1.42 -10.57
C LYS A 109 5.86 -0.61 -11.87
N GLY A 110 4.78 -0.62 -12.64
CA GLY A 110 4.66 0.16 -13.85
C GLY A 110 4.75 1.66 -13.59
N VAL A 111 4.05 2.14 -12.56
CA VAL A 111 4.10 3.55 -12.15
C VAL A 111 5.52 3.93 -11.71
N MET A 112 6.15 3.12 -10.89
CA MET A 112 7.52 3.36 -10.43
C MET A 112 8.51 3.41 -11.59
N ARG A 113 8.38 2.51 -12.54
CA ARG A 113 9.23 2.48 -13.74
C ARG A 113 9.04 3.72 -14.60
N MET A 114 7.80 4.13 -14.84
CA MET A 114 7.51 5.35 -15.59
C MET A 114 8.11 6.57 -14.91
N THR A 115 8.00 6.65 -13.60
CA THR A 115 8.60 7.74 -12.82
C THR A 115 10.12 7.77 -13.02
N ARG A 116 10.79 6.63 -12.97
CA ARG A 116 12.24 6.54 -13.16
C ARG A 116 12.67 6.90 -14.57
N GLU A 117 11.92 6.47 -15.58
CA GLU A 117 12.26 6.72 -17.00
C GLU A 117 12.02 8.15 -17.42
N ASN A 118 11.01 8.81 -16.85
CA ASN A 118 10.56 10.12 -17.28
C ASN A 118 11.00 11.26 -16.37
N THR A 119 11.68 10.98 -15.27
CA THR A 119 12.08 11.97 -14.30
C THR A 119 13.54 11.81 -13.89
N THR A 120 14.22 12.94 -13.64
CA THR A 120 15.53 12.92 -13.01
C THR A 120 15.38 12.66 -11.52
N ASN A 121 16.49 12.32 -10.85
CA ASN A 121 16.47 12.13 -9.39
C ASN A 121 15.94 13.36 -8.66
N ALA A 122 16.29 14.57 -9.14
CA ALA A 122 15.81 15.81 -8.54
C ALA A 122 14.29 15.94 -8.66
N VAL A 123 13.72 15.56 -9.80
CA VAL A 123 12.27 15.59 -9.99
C VAL A 123 11.59 14.56 -9.11
N GLU A 124 12.17 13.37 -8.99
CA GLU A 124 11.65 12.32 -8.11
C GLU A 124 11.63 12.80 -6.66
N GLU A 125 12.72 13.37 -6.18
CA GLU A 125 12.80 13.94 -4.84
C GLU A 125 11.78 15.05 -4.63
N ALA A 126 11.56 15.90 -5.62
CA ALA A 126 10.55 16.94 -5.55
C ALA A 126 9.14 16.37 -5.43
N LEU A 127 8.83 15.28 -6.14
CA LEU A 127 7.55 14.60 -6.03
C LEU A 127 7.34 14.01 -4.65
N LEU A 128 8.38 13.40 -4.07
CA LEU A 128 8.32 12.84 -2.73
C LEU A 128 8.11 13.92 -1.67
N GLU A 129 8.86 15.01 -1.78
CA GLU A 129 8.72 16.16 -0.88
C GLU A 129 7.31 16.75 -0.97
N LYS A 130 6.79 16.87 -2.18
CA LYS A 130 5.43 17.34 -2.41
C LYS A 130 4.40 16.43 -1.74
N ALA A 131 4.63 15.12 -1.73
CA ALA A 131 3.78 14.17 -1.04
C ALA A 131 3.74 14.46 0.46
N TRP A 132 4.89 14.78 1.06
CA TRP A 132 4.97 15.16 2.46
C TRP A 132 4.26 16.48 2.76
N GLN A 133 4.46 17.48 1.90
CA GLN A 133 3.90 18.82 2.10
C GLN A 133 2.39 18.86 1.96
N ASN A 134 1.83 18.02 1.11
CA ASN A 134 0.38 17.94 0.86
C ASN A 134 -0.34 16.99 1.82
N ALA A 135 0.36 16.55 2.82
CA ALA A 135 -0.23 15.67 3.82
C ALA A 135 -1.24 16.40 4.71
#